data_c0594a5fbefb3f00461640313e580ff7
#
_entry.id   c0594a5fbefb3f00461640313e580ff7
#
_cell.length_a   1.000
_cell.length_b   1.000
_cell.length_c   1.000
_cell.angle_alpha   90.00
_cell.angle_beta   90.00
_cell.angle_gamma   90.00
#
_symmetry.space_group_name_H-M   'P 1'
#
loop_
_entity.id
_entity.type
_entity.pdbx_description
1 polymer ?
#
loop_
_entity_poly.entity_id
_entity_poly.type
_entity_poly.pdbx_seq_one_letter_code
_entity_poly.pdbx_strand_id
1 'polypeptide(L)'
;MVLTEAQSTVNQNMPLRMLIYVTLLYRKLLKRTDFYLENRRPLPYPEFYDFYIGTKEQPLESKLRLSDSFPQDITLKPTLELVVTRFNISYNEDKTKRSPLLDFKPLHDYSYFIYDARRRIDAGEPLKYALAHTMEHCISHDIMREFLTEHEQEVVDMYSMNWKERAAREAAVEDGIILGEKKGRDEERKSSIRTLILSLKDLSIDQSKAIEQVMKRYSLTRSQAQAAVQANW
;
A
#
# COMPACT_ATOMS: atom_id res chain seq x y z
N MET A 1 24.86 -9.03 5.09
CA MET A 1 24.38 -7.93 4.23
C MET A 1 23.03 -7.50 4.76
N VAL A 2 22.85 -6.21 5.04
CA VAL A 2 21.59 -5.69 5.60
C VAL A 2 20.87 -4.91 4.51
N LEU A 3 19.60 -5.23 4.28
CA LEU A 3 18.70 -4.49 3.39
C LEU A 3 17.64 -3.80 4.25
N THR A 4 17.58 -2.49 4.11
CA THR A 4 16.60 -1.66 4.84
C THR A 4 15.74 -0.88 3.87
N GLU A 5 14.49 -0.67 4.22
CA GLU A 5 13.59 0.25 3.53
C GLU A 5 12.78 1.05 4.54
N ALA A 6 12.54 2.33 4.28
CA ALA A 6 11.68 3.17 5.08
C ALA A 6 10.36 3.42 4.35
N GLN A 7 9.22 3.26 5.02
CA GLN A 7 7.89 3.41 4.43
C GLN A 7 6.96 4.23 5.29
N SER A 8 6.16 5.06 4.62
CA SER A 8 5.09 5.83 5.27
C SER A 8 3.71 5.16 5.17
N THR A 9 3.59 4.10 4.37
CA THR A 9 2.35 3.34 4.18
C THR A 9 2.55 1.89 4.59
N VAL A 10 1.49 1.26 5.11
CA VAL A 10 1.52 -0.18 5.43
C VAL A 10 1.53 -0.98 4.13
N ASN A 11 2.59 -1.76 3.90
CA ASN A 11 2.72 -2.62 2.74
C ASN A 11 3.02 -4.05 3.18
N GLN A 12 2.11 -4.98 2.90
CA GLN A 12 2.27 -6.40 3.24
C GLN A 12 3.18 -7.14 2.25
N ASN A 13 3.45 -6.56 1.07
CA ASN A 13 4.30 -7.17 0.04
C ASN A 13 5.80 -6.91 0.23
N MET A 14 6.22 -6.47 1.41
CA MET A 14 7.64 -6.22 1.69
C MET A 14 8.52 -7.45 1.51
N PRO A 15 8.12 -8.67 1.92
CA PRO A 15 8.92 -9.84 1.66
C PRO A 15 9.17 -10.10 0.17
N LEU A 16 8.16 -9.88 -0.67
CA LEU A 16 8.30 -10.01 -2.12
C LEU A 16 9.25 -8.95 -2.71
N ARG A 17 9.16 -7.70 -2.23
CA ARG A 17 10.06 -6.61 -2.66
C ARG A 17 11.51 -6.90 -2.27
N MET A 18 11.74 -7.33 -1.03
CA MET A 18 13.07 -7.67 -0.52
C MET A 18 13.67 -8.87 -1.26
N LEU A 19 12.85 -9.86 -1.64
CA LEU A 19 13.30 -10.98 -2.47
C LEU A 19 13.83 -10.50 -3.83
N ILE A 20 13.11 -9.58 -4.48
CA ILE A 20 13.56 -8.99 -5.75
C ILE A 20 14.88 -8.23 -5.54
N TYR A 21 14.98 -7.42 -4.49
CA TYR A 21 16.18 -6.62 -4.23
C TYR A 21 17.41 -7.49 -3.94
N VAL A 22 17.28 -8.50 -3.08
CA VAL A 22 18.41 -9.39 -2.76
C VAL A 22 18.84 -10.20 -3.98
N THR A 23 17.90 -10.63 -4.80
CA THR A 23 18.21 -11.35 -6.05
C THR A 23 19.02 -10.47 -7.01
N LEU A 24 18.62 -9.20 -7.17
CA LEU A 24 19.36 -8.25 -8.01
C LEU A 24 20.75 -7.95 -7.45
N LEU A 25 20.90 -7.86 -6.11
CA LEU A 25 22.20 -7.67 -5.47
C LEU A 25 23.12 -8.90 -5.66
N TYR A 26 22.62 -10.10 -5.43
CA TYR A 26 23.39 -11.33 -5.66
C TYR A 26 23.80 -11.46 -7.13
N ARG A 27 22.91 -11.10 -8.06
CA ARG A 27 23.24 -11.08 -9.49
C ARG A 27 24.37 -10.12 -9.84
N LYS A 28 24.52 -8.99 -9.12
CA LYS A 28 25.65 -8.06 -9.29
C LYS A 28 26.95 -8.57 -8.67
N LEU A 29 26.86 -9.35 -7.58
CA LEU A 29 28.02 -9.91 -6.88
C LEU A 29 28.62 -11.14 -7.61
N LEU A 30 27.80 -11.86 -8.38
CA LEU A 30 28.17 -13.07 -9.06
C LEU A 30 28.49 -12.81 -10.55
N LYS A 31 29.49 -13.51 -11.06
CA LYS A 31 29.76 -13.60 -12.51
C LYS A 31 28.80 -14.62 -13.11
N ARG A 32 28.47 -14.46 -14.40
CA ARG A 32 27.62 -15.42 -15.12
C ARG A 32 28.14 -16.86 -15.07
N THR A 33 29.46 -17.02 -15.07
CA THR A 33 30.12 -18.34 -14.98
C THR A 33 29.97 -19.00 -13.62
N ASP A 34 29.75 -18.23 -12.53
CA ASP A 34 29.66 -18.78 -11.18
C ASP A 34 28.47 -19.71 -10.99
N PHE A 35 27.41 -19.55 -11.78
CA PHE A 35 26.20 -20.40 -11.74
C PHE A 35 26.42 -21.82 -12.26
N TYR A 36 27.52 -22.05 -12.99
CA TYR A 36 27.84 -23.33 -13.63
C TYR A 36 29.05 -24.05 -13.00
N LEU A 37 29.56 -23.51 -11.88
CA LEU A 37 30.66 -24.12 -11.14
C LEU A 37 30.13 -25.23 -10.24
N GLU A 38 30.87 -26.31 -10.12
CA GLU A 38 30.57 -27.41 -9.20
C GLU A 38 30.67 -26.98 -7.73
N ASN A 39 31.60 -26.07 -7.43
CA ASN A 39 31.78 -25.56 -6.07
C ASN A 39 30.84 -24.43 -5.75
N ARG A 40 30.27 -24.44 -4.51
CA ARG A 40 29.43 -23.37 -4.02
C ARG A 40 30.18 -22.06 -3.94
N ARG A 41 29.55 -20.98 -4.42
CA ARG A 41 30.02 -19.60 -4.18
C ARG A 41 29.45 -19.10 -2.84
N PRO A 42 30.30 -18.58 -1.95
CA PRO A 42 29.82 -17.95 -0.72
C PRO A 42 29.06 -16.67 -1.06
N LEU A 43 27.88 -16.52 -0.45
CA LEU A 43 27.06 -15.31 -0.55
C LEU A 43 26.99 -14.64 0.81
N PRO A 44 26.95 -13.30 0.87
CA PRO A 44 26.68 -12.59 2.11
C PRO A 44 25.31 -13.00 2.68
N TYR A 45 25.23 -13.32 3.97
CA TYR A 45 23.96 -13.59 4.64
C TYR A 45 23.08 -12.34 4.63
N PRO A 46 21.83 -12.40 4.14
CA PRO A 46 20.97 -11.23 4.05
C PRO A 46 20.09 -11.10 5.30
N GLU A 47 19.94 -9.89 5.78
CA GLU A 47 18.97 -9.50 6.80
C GLU A 47 18.06 -8.42 6.24
N PHE A 48 16.76 -8.47 6.56
CA PHE A 48 15.74 -7.62 5.96
C PHE A 48 14.98 -6.85 7.04
N TYR A 49 15.00 -5.54 6.94
CA TYR A 49 14.34 -4.63 7.87
C TYR A 49 13.49 -3.61 7.12
N ASP A 50 12.28 -3.38 7.63
CA ASP A 50 11.34 -2.37 7.16
C ASP A 50 11.08 -1.39 8.29
N PHE A 51 11.42 -0.13 8.09
CA PHE A 51 11.17 0.96 9.03
C PHE A 51 9.87 1.67 8.65
N TYR A 52 8.82 1.39 9.42
CA TYR A 52 7.54 2.07 9.25
C TYR A 52 7.55 3.41 9.97
N ILE A 53 7.21 4.48 9.24
CA ILE A 53 7.16 5.85 9.72
C ILE A 53 5.84 6.53 9.29
N GLY A 54 4.74 5.79 9.33
CA GLY A 54 3.42 6.24 8.91
C GLY A 54 2.56 6.77 10.04
N THR A 55 1.30 7.09 9.68
CA THR A 55 0.29 7.59 10.62
C THR A 55 -0.68 6.51 11.12
N LYS A 56 -0.76 5.38 10.40
CA LYS A 56 -1.61 4.25 10.85
C LYS A 56 -0.97 3.57 12.04
N GLU A 57 -1.77 3.26 13.05
CA GLU A 57 -1.31 2.49 14.20
C GLU A 57 -0.76 1.14 13.77
N GLN A 58 0.45 0.81 14.22
CA GLN A 58 1.15 -0.43 13.95
C GLN A 58 1.85 -0.89 15.23
N PRO A 59 2.02 -2.21 15.43
CA PRO A 59 2.88 -2.73 16.49
C PRO A 59 4.29 -2.15 16.41
N LEU A 60 4.97 -2.02 17.54
CA LEU A 60 6.35 -1.51 17.60
C LEU A 60 7.31 -2.41 16.80
N GLU A 61 7.06 -3.72 16.82
CA GLU A 61 7.76 -4.72 16.03
C GLU A 61 6.76 -5.72 15.45
N SER A 62 6.97 -6.14 14.21
CA SER A 62 6.22 -7.23 13.57
C SER A 62 7.08 -7.94 12.54
N LYS A 63 6.67 -9.15 12.16
CA LYS A 63 7.34 -9.96 11.13
C LYS A 63 6.40 -10.17 9.97
N LEU A 64 6.87 -9.87 8.78
CA LEU A 64 6.19 -10.14 7.52
C LEU A 64 6.86 -11.33 6.87
N ARG A 65 6.08 -12.31 6.42
CA ARG A 65 6.58 -13.55 5.83
C ARG A 65 6.17 -13.65 4.38
N LEU A 66 7.07 -14.11 3.53
CA LEU A 66 6.76 -14.37 2.13
C LEU A 66 5.69 -15.46 1.99
N SER A 67 5.73 -16.45 2.87
CA SER A 67 4.75 -17.54 2.91
C SER A 67 3.31 -17.09 3.15
N ASP A 68 3.09 -15.92 3.76
CA ASP A 68 1.74 -15.36 3.96
C ASP A 68 1.06 -14.98 2.61
N SER A 69 1.85 -14.86 1.54
CA SER A 69 1.37 -14.58 0.19
C SER A 69 1.00 -15.84 -0.61
N PHE A 70 1.28 -17.04 -0.08
CA PHE A 70 0.96 -18.28 -0.76
C PHE A 70 -0.48 -18.73 -0.44
N PRO A 71 -1.12 -19.53 -1.34
CA PRO A 71 -2.44 -20.08 -1.05
C PRO A 71 -2.47 -20.86 0.27
N GLN A 72 -3.45 -20.57 1.13
CA GLN A 72 -3.53 -21.14 2.49
C GLN A 72 -4.10 -22.58 2.52
N ASP A 73 -4.62 -23.06 1.43
CA ASP A 73 -5.08 -24.44 1.24
C ASP A 73 -3.94 -25.45 0.98
N ILE A 74 -2.72 -24.96 0.80
CA ILE A 74 -1.52 -25.80 0.65
C ILE A 74 -1.04 -26.27 2.00
N THR A 75 -1.13 -27.58 2.24
CA THR A 75 -0.67 -28.23 3.47
C THR A 75 0.85 -28.43 3.53
N LEU A 76 1.55 -28.22 2.41
CA LEU A 76 3.00 -28.38 2.33
C LEU A 76 3.73 -27.20 2.99
N LYS A 77 4.81 -27.51 3.70
CA LYS A 77 5.69 -26.49 4.27
C LYS A 77 6.37 -25.73 3.11
N PRO A 78 6.32 -24.39 3.08
CA PRO A 78 7.01 -23.60 2.07
C PRO A 78 8.50 -23.92 2.02
N THR A 79 9.01 -24.16 0.83
CA THR A 79 10.45 -24.36 0.59
C THR A 79 11.18 -23.04 0.32
N LEU A 80 10.45 -21.98 -0.03
CA LEU A 80 10.94 -20.62 -0.13
C LEU A 80 10.32 -19.78 0.99
N GLU A 81 11.17 -19.23 1.84
CA GLU A 81 10.75 -18.30 2.90
C GLU A 81 11.69 -17.11 2.95
N LEU A 82 11.12 -15.92 3.13
CA LEU A 82 11.82 -14.69 3.45
C LEU A 82 11.03 -13.95 4.52
N VAL A 83 11.72 -13.56 5.57
CA VAL A 83 11.11 -12.84 6.70
C VAL A 83 11.69 -11.45 6.78
N VAL A 84 10.83 -10.45 6.79
CA VAL A 84 11.18 -9.04 7.01
C VAL A 84 10.76 -8.66 8.42
N THR A 85 11.68 -8.13 9.21
CA THR A 85 11.35 -7.53 10.50
C THR A 85 10.97 -6.07 10.28
N ARG A 86 9.72 -5.71 10.59
CA ARG A 86 9.24 -4.33 10.55
C ARG A 86 9.34 -3.72 11.94
N PHE A 87 9.96 -2.55 12.00
CA PHE A 87 9.97 -1.70 13.17
C PHE A 87 9.13 -0.44 12.92
N ASN A 88 8.19 -0.16 13.81
CA ASN A 88 7.47 1.09 13.82
C ASN A 88 8.35 2.14 14.52
N ILE A 89 8.94 3.03 13.73
CA ILE A 89 9.75 4.13 14.20
C ILE A 89 9.02 5.48 14.11
N SER A 90 7.69 5.47 14.00
CA SER A 90 6.90 6.72 14.00
C SER A 90 7.13 7.48 15.31
N TYR A 91 7.43 8.77 15.19
CA TYR A 91 7.59 9.62 16.38
C TYR A 91 6.27 9.77 17.13
N ASN A 92 6.34 9.74 18.45
CA ASN A 92 5.22 10.03 19.34
C ASN A 92 5.75 10.84 20.53
N GLU A 93 5.02 11.86 20.95
CA GLU A 93 5.39 12.68 22.11
C GLU A 93 5.40 11.86 23.40
N ASP A 94 4.47 10.88 23.50
CA ASP A 94 4.45 9.89 24.58
C ASP A 94 5.54 8.84 24.36
N LYS A 95 6.60 8.95 25.17
CA LYS A 95 7.75 8.04 25.12
C LYS A 95 7.38 6.57 25.32
N THR A 96 6.31 6.27 26.03
CA THR A 96 5.86 4.90 26.30
C THR A 96 5.31 4.20 25.05
N LYS A 97 4.94 4.98 24.05
CA LYS A 97 4.41 4.51 22.75
C LYS A 97 5.45 4.48 21.63
N ARG A 98 6.70 4.81 21.94
CA ARG A 98 7.80 4.83 20.97
C ARG A 98 8.52 3.49 20.90
N SER A 99 9.09 3.21 19.73
CA SER A 99 10.07 2.14 19.60
C SER A 99 11.33 2.46 20.41
N PRO A 100 11.89 1.48 21.14
CA PRO A 100 13.20 1.63 21.79
C PRO A 100 14.33 2.01 20.81
N LEU A 101 14.16 1.70 19.52
CA LEU A 101 15.12 2.12 18.49
C LEU A 101 15.26 3.64 18.36
N LEU A 102 14.29 4.42 18.83
CA LEU A 102 14.37 5.88 18.86
C LEU A 102 15.26 6.41 19.99
N ASP A 103 15.83 5.57 20.84
CA ASP A 103 16.93 5.97 21.75
C ASP A 103 18.23 6.18 20.96
N PHE A 104 18.34 5.64 19.75
CA PHE A 104 19.42 5.92 18.83
C PHE A 104 19.16 7.25 18.09
N LYS A 105 19.96 8.27 18.42
CA LYS A 105 19.77 9.66 17.98
C LYS A 105 19.47 9.81 16.48
N PRO A 106 20.20 9.17 15.54
CA PRO A 106 19.91 9.33 14.11
C PRO A 106 18.50 8.88 13.70
N LEU A 107 17.99 7.79 14.27
CA LEU A 107 16.62 7.33 13.99
C LEU A 107 15.59 8.24 14.65
N HIS A 108 15.86 8.71 15.87
CA HIS A 108 15.01 9.67 16.54
C HIS A 108 14.89 10.96 15.74
N ASP A 109 16.00 11.53 15.34
CA ASP A 109 16.06 12.79 14.60
C ASP A 109 15.32 12.68 13.25
N TYR A 110 15.55 11.59 12.52
CA TYR A 110 14.83 11.29 11.28
C TYR A 110 13.33 11.17 11.50
N SER A 111 12.93 10.41 12.52
CA SER A 111 11.51 10.22 12.86
C SER A 111 10.85 11.53 13.26
N TYR A 112 11.53 12.37 14.06
CA TYR A 112 11.05 13.68 14.46
C TYR A 112 10.89 14.62 13.26
N PHE A 113 11.87 14.69 12.37
CA PHE A 113 11.79 15.48 11.14
C PHE A 113 10.55 15.15 10.33
N ILE A 114 10.27 13.86 10.10
CA ILE A 114 9.06 13.41 9.39
C ILE A 114 7.77 13.81 10.12
N TYR A 115 7.77 13.66 11.45
CA TYR A 115 6.62 14.02 12.29
C TYR A 115 6.34 15.53 12.22
N ASP A 116 7.34 16.40 12.39
CA ASP A 116 7.14 17.85 12.39
C ASP A 116 6.69 18.35 11.01
N ALA A 117 7.30 17.85 9.92
CA ALA A 117 6.89 18.20 8.57
C ALA A 117 5.41 17.83 8.32
N ARG A 118 4.98 16.63 8.71
CA ARG A 118 3.58 16.21 8.58
C ARG A 118 2.64 17.06 9.41
N ARG A 119 2.97 17.28 10.68
CA ARG A 119 2.17 18.09 11.60
C ARG A 119 1.86 19.46 11.01
N ARG A 120 2.85 20.10 10.38
CA ARG A 120 2.69 21.40 9.72
C ARG A 120 1.79 21.31 8.49
N ILE A 121 1.97 20.29 7.67
CA ILE A 121 1.14 20.07 6.48
C ILE A 121 -0.31 19.78 6.87
N ASP A 122 -0.53 18.94 7.88
CA ASP A 122 -1.87 18.61 8.40
C ASP A 122 -2.56 19.85 9.03
N ALA A 123 -1.76 20.80 9.52
CA ALA A 123 -2.25 22.12 9.97
C ALA A 123 -2.57 23.08 8.81
N GLY A 124 -2.42 22.67 7.54
CA GLY A 124 -2.74 23.45 6.35
C GLY A 124 -1.57 24.25 5.77
N GLU A 125 -0.37 24.05 6.28
CA GLU A 125 0.82 24.72 5.73
C GLU A 125 1.21 24.09 4.38
N PRO A 126 1.43 24.90 3.31
CA PRO A 126 1.87 24.36 2.03
C PRO A 126 3.19 23.61 2.15
N LEU A 127 3.32 22.46 1.48
CA LEU A 127 4.44 21.52 1.57
C LEU A 127 5.82 22.21 1.59
N LYS A 128 6.04 23.14 0.68
CA LYS A 128 7.32 23.84 0.56
C LYS A 128 7.69 24.62 1.82
N TYR A 129 6.71 25.31 2.41
CA TYR A 129 6.91 26.10 3.64
C TYR A 129 7.03 25.19 4.87
N ALA A 130 6.19 24.16 4.93
CA ALA A 130 6.26 23.17 6.00
C ALA A 130 7.64 22.51 6.08
N LEU A 131 8.21 22.11 4.93
CA LEU A 131 9.57 21.57 4.88
C LEU A 131 10.62 22.60 5.29
N ALA A 132 10.56 23.83 4.77
CA ALA A 132 11.52 24.88 5.12
C ALA A 132 11.51 25.18 6.62
N HIS A 133 10.33 25.39 7.22
CA HIS A 133 10.21 25.66 8.65
C HIS A 133 10.62 24.44 9.51
N THR A 134 10.33 23.21 9.06
CA THR A 134 10.81 22.00 9.75
C THR A 134 12.33 21.93 9.72
N MET A 135 12.96 22.22 8.59
CA MET A 135 14.41 22.22 8.46
C MET A 135 15.05 23.29 9.36
N GLU A 136 14.53 24.52 9.32
CA GLU A 136 14.99 25.60 10.18
C GLU A 136 14.88 25.23 11.67
N HIS A 137 13.74 24.67 12.07
CA HIS A 137 13.53 24.19 13.43
C HIS A 137 14.53 23.10 13.81
N CYS A 138 14.70 22.08 12.96
CA CYS A 138 15.60 20.97 13.21
C CYS A 138 17.06 21.43 13.30
N ILE A 139 17.51 22.30 12.39
CA ILE A 139 18.86 22.85 12.39
C ILE A 139 19.11 23.66 13.67
N SER A 140 18.15 24.49 14.08
CA SER A 140 18.31 25.33 15.31
C SER A 140 18.37 24.49 16.59
N HIS A 141 17.76 23.29 16.61
CA HIS A 141 17.71 22.36 17.76
C HIS A 141 18.71 21.20 17.69
N ASP A 142 19.67 21.27 16.78
CA ASP A 142 20.69 20.21 16.58
C ASP A 142 20.11 18.84 16.19
N ILE A 143 18.98 18.86 15.48
CA ILE A 143 18.33 17.67 14.93
C ILE A 143 18.76 17.52 13.48
N MET A 144 19.55 16.50 13.15
CA MET A 144 20.13 16.29 11.82
C MET A 144 20.83 17.50 11.22
N ARG A 145 21.35 18.43 12.03
CA ARG A 145 21.87 19.75 11.60
C ARG A 145 22.85 19.63 10.44
N GLU A 146 23.90 18.83 10.61
CA GLU A 146 24.95 18.65 9.61
C GLU A 146 24.37 18.16 8.28
N PHE A 147 23.59 17.10 8.33
CA PHE A 147 22.93 16.51 7.15
C PHE A 147 22.00 17.50 6.44
N LEU A 148 21.14 18.17 7.20
CA LEU A 148 20.17 19.10 6.61
C LEU A 148 20.84 20.35 6.02
N THR A 149 21.96 20.79 6.60
CA THR A 149 22.73 21.92 6.07
C THR A 149 23.45 21.57 4.76
N GLU A 150 23.98 20.35 4.66
CA GLU A 150 24.70 19.90 3.47
C GLU A 150 23.77 19.50 2.32
N HIS A 151 22.57 18.97 2.63
CA HIS A 151 21.65 18.35 1.65
C HIS A 151 20.29 19.05 1.56
N GLU A 152 20.22 20.34 1.90
CA GLU A 152 18.94 21.09 1.95
C GLU A 152 18.08 20.89 0.69
N GLN A 153 18.66 21.17 -0.48
CA GLN A 153 17.91 21.09 -1.74
C GLN A 153 17.50 19.66 -2.08
N GLU A 154 18.37 18.68 -1.84
CA GLU A 154 18.08 17.27 -2.08
C GLU A 154 16.92 16.77 -1.21
N VAL A 155 16.87 17.19 0.05
CA VAL A 155 15.80 16.88 0.99
C VAL A 155 14.47 17.45 0.50
N VAL A 156 14.45 18.73 0.11
CA VAL A 156 13.24 19.38 -0.42
C VAL A 156 12.74 18.68 -1.69
N ASP A 157 13.64 18.36 -2.62
CA ASP A 157 13.28 17.72 -3.89
C ASP A 157 12.75 16.30 -3.67
N MET A 158 13.42 15.51 -2.84
CA MET A 158 13.03 14.14 -2.51
C MET A 158 11.64 14.09 -1.82
N TYR A 159 11.42 14.95 -0.83
CA TYR A 159 10.13 15.00 -0.15
C TYR A 159 9.01 15.52 -1.03
N SER A 160 9.29 16.52 -1.87
CA SER A 160 8.33 17.05 -2.82
C SER A 160 7.90 16.00 -3.85
N MET A 161 8.83 15.17 -4.32
CA MET A 161 8.54 14.07 -5.23
C MET A 161 7.73 12.96 -4.55
N ASN A 162 8.19 12.48 -3.39
CA ASN A 162 7.50 11.45 -2.62
C ASN A 162 6.07 11.86 -2.22
N TRP A 163 5.87 13.13 -1.86
CA TRP A 163 4.56 13.67 -1.51
C TRP A 163 3.61 13.70 -2.71
N LYS A 164 4.08 14.14 -3.87
CA LYS A 164 3.31 14.13 -5.12
C LYS A 164 2.90 12.72 -5.55
N GLU A 165 3.84 11.77 -5.49
CA GLU A 165 3.55 10.36 -5.78
C GLU A 165 2.52 9.76 -4.81
N ARG A 166 2.61 10.10 -3.54
CA ARG A 166 1.65 9.66 -2.54
C ARG A 166 0.26 10.22 -2.80
N ALA A 167 0.13 11.54 -3.04
CA ALA A 167 -1.14 12.18 -3.36
C ALA A 167 -1.76 11.59 -4.64
N ALA A 168 -0.95 11.32 -5.66
CA ALA A 168 -1.42 10.67 -6.89
C ALA A 168 -1.92 9.24 -6.64
N ARG A 169 -1.25 8.47 -5.78
CA ARG A 169 -1.68 7.12 -5.41
C ARG A 169 -2.98 7.13 -4.59
N GLU A 170 -3.12 8.05 -3.64
CA GLU A 170 -4.33 8.21 -2.83
C GLU A 170 -5.53 8.57 -3.72
N ALA A 171 -5.37 9.51 -4.65
CA ALA A 171 -6.40 9.84 -5.62
C ALA A 171 -6.78 8.64 -6.52
N ALA A 172 -5.80 7.89 -7.02
CA ALA A 172 -6.05 6.70 -7.84
C ALA A 172 -6.79 5.59 -7.07
N VAL A 173 -6.53 5.44 -5.77
CA VAL A 173 -7.24 4.49 -4.90
C VAL A 173 -8.70 4.94 -4.71
N GLU A 174 -8.93 6.23 -4.46
CA GLU A 174 -10.27 6.80 -4.31
C GLU A 174 -11.10 6.63 -5.58
N ASP A 175 -10.52 6.95 -6.73
CA ASP A 175 -11.15 6.72 -8.04
C ASP A 175 -11.47 5.23 -8.26
N GLY A 176 -10.54 4.34 -7.87
CA GLY A 176 -10.73 2.89 -7.93
C GLY A 176 -11.89 2.39 -7.06
N ILE A 177 -12.05 2.93 -5.86
CA ILE A 177 -13.17 2.62 -4.94
C ILE A 177 -14.50 3.08 -5.58
N ILE A 178 -14.58 4.32 -6.04
CA ILE A 178 -15.77 4.88 -6.69
C ILE A 178 -16.18 4.05 -7.91
N LEU A 179 -15.21 3.69 -8.75
CA LEU A 179 -15.45 2.85 -9.92
C LEU A 179 -15.89 1.42 -9.55
N GLY A 180 -15.27 0.85 -8.51
CA GLY A 180 -15.63 -0.47 -7.97
C GLY A 180 -17.04 -0.51 -7.42
N GLU A 181 -17.44 0.47 -6.63
CA GLU A 181 -18.79 0.62 -6.09
C GLU A 181 -19.84 0.78 -7.21
N LYS A 182 -19.52 1.58 -8.24
CA LYS A 182 -20.41 1.75 -9.40
C LYS A 182 -20.59 0.44 -10.15
N LYS A 183 -19.49 -0.28 -10.43
CA LYS A 183 -19.56 -1.61 -11.08
C LYS A 183 -20.35 -2.61 -10.26
N GLY A 184 -20.10 -2.68 -8.94
CA GLY A 184 -20.81 -3.57 -8.03
C GLY A 184 -22.32 -3.30 -8.03
N ARG A 185 -22.74 -2.03 -7.95
CA ARG A 185 -24.17 -1.64 -8.06
C ARG A 185 -24.79 -2.01 -9.40
N ASP A 186 -24.05 -1.82 -10.49
CA ASP A 186 -24.53 -2.16 -11.83
C ASP A 186 -24.69 -3.68 -12.01
N GLU A 187 -23.75 -4.47 -11.50
CA GLU A 187 -23.80 -5.94 -11.52
C GLU A 187 -24.93 -6.47 -10.64
N GLU A 188 -25.09 -5.96 -9.42
CA GLU A 188 -26.19 -6.30 -8.52
C GLU A 188 -27.54 -5.97 -9.15
N ARG A 189 -27.67 -4.80 -9.77
CA ARG A 189 -28.88 -4.40 -10.49
C ARG A 189 -29.20 -5.36 -11.64
N LYS A 190 -28.21 -5.74 -12.45
CA LYS A 190 -28.39 -6.71 -13.54
C LYS A 190 -28.80 -8.09 -13.01
N SER A 191 -28.14 -8.55 -11.94
CA SER A 191 -28.47 -9.83 -11.28
C SER A 191 -29.90 -9.81 -10.74
N SER A 192 -30.31 -8.75 -10.05
CA SER A 192 -31.66 -8.59 -9.51
C SER A 192 -32.74 -8.56 -10.62
N ILE A 193 -32.48 -7.88 -11.73
CA ILE A 193 -33.36 -7.87 -12.90
C ILE A 193 -33.51 -9.30 -13.47
N ARG A 194 -32.40 -10.01 -13.64
CA ARG A 194 -32.38 -11.38 -14.11
C ARG A 194 -33.19 -12.31 -13.20
N THR A 195 -32.99 -12.24 -11.90
CA THR A 195 -33.71 -13.05 -10.91
C THR A 195 -35.19 -12.77 -10.96
N LEU A 196 -35.63 -11.52 -11.07
CA LEU A 196 -37.03 -11.19 -11.22
C LEU A 196 -37.63 -11.79 -12.51
N ILE A 197 -36.93 -11.66 -13.64
CA ILE A 197 -37.41 -12.19 -14.92
C ILE A 197 -37.60 -13.73 -14.86
N LEU A 198 -36.61 -14.44 -14.30
CA LEU A 198 -36.69 -15.90 -14.13
C LEU A 198 -37.85 -16.28 -13.20
N SER A 199 -38.06 -15.58 -12.10
CA SER A 199 -39.19 -15.82 -11.20
C SER A 199 -40.52 -15.57 -11.87
N LEU A 200 -40.66 -14.54 -12.71
CA LEU A 200 -41.89 -14.28 -13.46
C LEU A 200 -42.15 -15.35 -14.52
N LYS A 201 -41.11 -15.87 -15.16
CA LYS A 201 -41.16 -16.97 -16.11
C LYS A 201 -41.64 -18.26 -15.42
N ASP A 202 -41.06 -18.61 -14.27
CA ASP A 202 -41.44 -19.82 -13.50
C ASP A 202 -42.89 -19.77 -13.02
N LEU A 203 -43.41 -18.56 -12.76
CA LEU A 203 -44.82 -18.34 -12.44
C LEU A 203 -45.74 -18.32 -13.67
N SER A 204 -45.22 -18.62 -14.85
CA SER A 204 -45.99 -18.65 -16.13
C SER A 204 -46.65 -17.28 -16.44
N ILE A 205 -46.05 -16.18 -16.02
CA ILE A 205 -46.53 -14.85 -16.36
C ILE A 205 -46.19 -14.55 -17.82
N ASP A 206 -47.13 -13.92 -18.52
CA ASP A 206 -46.93 -13.52 -19.91
C ASP A 206 -45.78 -12.51 -20.06
N GLN A 207 -45.02 -12.65 -21.16
CA GLN A 207 -43.83 -11.85 -21.43
C GLN A 207 -44.13 -10.33 -21.45
N SER A 208 -45.28 -9.92 -21.97
CA SER A 208 -45.71 -8.52 -22.00
C SER A 208 -45.89 -7.97 -20.60
N LYS A 209 -46.48 -8.72 -19.68
CA LYS A 209 -46.62 -8.36 -18.26
C LYS A 209 -45.30 -8.38 -17.51
N ALA A 210 -44.37 -9.29 -17.88
CA ALA A 210 -43.05 -9.34 -17.32
C ALA A 210 -42.27 -8.06 -17.67
N ILE A 211 -42.36 -7.55 -18.90
CA ILE A 211 -41.75 -6.28 -19.32
C ILE A 211 -42.28 -5.12 -18.48
N GLU A 212 -43.60 -5.05 -18.27
CA GLU A 212 -44.21 -3.98 -17.44
C GLU A 212 -43.73 -4.01 -15.97
N GLN A 213 -43.63 -5.21 -15.40
CA GLN A 213 -43.15 -5.37 -14.01
C GLN A 213 -41.68 -4.95 -13.88
N VAL A 214 -40.82 -5.33 -14.82
CA VAL A 214 -39.42 -4.97 -14.84
C VAL A 214 -39.26 -3.44 -15.02
N MET A 215 -40.02 -2.84 -15.92
CA MET A 215 -40.07 -1.39 -16.11
C MET A 215 -40.40 -0.67 -14.80
N LYS A 216 -41.49 -1.07 -14.14
CA LYS A 216 -41.99 -0.41 -12.93
C LYS A 216 -41.01 -0.54 -11.75
N ARG A 217 -40.44 -1.75 -11.57
CA ARG A 217 -39.61 -2.05 -10.41
C ARG A 217 -38.21 -1.43 -10.49
N TYR A 218 -37.66 -1.35 -11.70
CA TYR A 218 -36.28 -0.86 -11.89
C TYR A 218 -36.21 0.50 -12.61
N SER A 219 -37.35 1.15 -12.84
CA SER A 219 -37.45 2.43 -13.54
C SER A 219 -36.72 2.42 -14.90
N LEU A 220 -36.91 1.32 -15.66
CA LEU A 220 -36.33 1.17 -16.99
C LEU A 220 -37.25 1.73 -18.07
N THR A 221 -36.65 2.18 -19.17
CA THR A 221 -37.42 2.46 -20.37
C THR A 221 -38.00 1.12 -20.96
N ARG A 222 -39.06 1.24 -21.76
CA ARG A 222 -39.67 0.03 -22.41
C ARG A 222 -38.66 -0.74 -23.24
N SER A 223 -37.81 -0.07 -23.99
CA SER A 223 -36.75 -0.67 -24.78
C SER A 223 -35.72 -1.44 -23.92
N GLN A 224 -35.30 -0.86 -22.80
CA GLN A 224 -34.36 -1.50 -21.87
C GLN A 224 -34.98 -2.75 -21.19
N ALA A 225 -36.22 -2.65 -20.73
CA ALA A 225 -36.92 -3.76 -20.10
C ALA A 225 -37.19 -4.89 -21.10
N GLN A 226 -37.57 -4.54 -22.35
CA GLN A 226 -37.77 -5.54 -23.42
C GLN A 226 -36.47 -6.27 -23.75
N ALA A 227 -35.36 -5.57 -23.91
CA ALA A 227 -34.05 -6.18 -24.12
C ALA A 227 -33.63 -7.09 -22.95
N ALA A 228 -33.83 -6.66 -21.69
CA ALA A 228 -33.53 -7.46 -20.51
C ALA A 228 -34.39 -8.76 -20.44
N VAL A 229 -35.70 -8.66 -20.74
CA VAL A 229 -36.61 -9.83 -20.78
C VAL A 229 -36.21 -10.75 -21.90
N GLN A 230 -35.97 -10.27 -23.11
CA GLN A 230 -35.55 -11.11 -24.24
C GLN A 230 -34.23 -11.86 -23.96
N ALA A 231 -33.29 -11.24 -23.25
CA ALA A 231 -32.02 -11.87 -22.94
C ALA A 231 -32.07 -12.95 -21.84
N ASN A 232 -33.15 -13.00 -21.04
CA ASN A 232 -33.25 -13.88 -19.87
C ASN A 232 -34.56 -14.72 -19.81
N TRP A 233 -35.38 -14.64 -20.86
CA TRP A 233 -36.66 -15.37 -20.92
C TRP A 233 -36.57 -16.84 -21.29
#